data_3eb25684172b096129a589bfbc89673f
#
_entry.id   3eb25684172b096129a589bfbc89673f
#
_cell.length_a   1.000
_cell.length_b   1.000
_cell.length_c   1.000
_cell.angle_alpha   90.00
_cell.angle_beta   90.00
_cell.angle_gamma   90.00
#
_symmetry.space_group_name_H-M   'P 1'
#
loop_
_entity.id
_entity.type
_entity.pdbx_description
1 polymer ?
#
loop_
_entity_poly.entity_id
_entity_poly.type
_entity_poly.pdbx_seq_one_letter_code
_entity_poly.pdbx_strand_id
1 'polypeptide(L)'
;MKKINICLLAILIFPFWMGCASVGKEFNSKKVKNIENNVTTQLEILDWFGVALKEGTENGYTMWTYQNDKWRMLGEAESKALVILFDEKNKVKAYRYESTY
;
A
#
# COMPACT_ATOMS: atom_id res chain seq x y z
N MET A 1 -2.82 -23.51 -40.38
CA MET A 1 -3.47 -22.32 -40.91
C MET A 1 -4.51 -21.78 -39.97
N LYS A 2 -5.44 -22.61 -39.57
CA LYS A 2 -6.50 -22.15 -38.68
C LYS A 2 -6.01 -21.78 -37.29
N LYS A 3 -4.88 -22.32 -36.90
CA LYS A 3 -4.29 -22.05 -35.57
C LYS A 3 -3.88 -20.63 -35.38
N ILE A 4 -3.54 -19.95 -36.46
CA ILE A 4 -3.08 -18.57 -36.41
C ILE A 4 -4.18 -17.65 -35.90
N ASN A 5 -5.40 -17.93 -36.27
CA ASN A 5 -6.52 -17.09 -35.90
C ASN A 5 -6.77 -17.08 -34.38
N ILE A 6 -6.50 -18.18 -33.73
CA ILE A 6 -6.70 -18.29 -32.30
C ILE A 6 -5.69 -17.43 -31.56
N CYS A 7 -4.47 -17.41 -32.04
CA CYS A 7 -3.45 -16.56 -31.40
C CYS A 7 -3.75 -15.08 -31.52
N LEU A 8 -4.31 -14.70 -32.66
CA LEU A 8 -4.69 -13.30 -32.85
C LEU A 8 -5.81 -12.87 -31.90
N LEU A 9 -6.75 -13.77 -31.66
CA LEU A 9 -7.83 -13.48 -30.72
C LEU A 9 -7.34 -13.31 -29.29
N ALA A 10 -6.34 -14.10 -28.91
CA ALA A 10 -5.78 -14.01 -27.57
C ALA A 10 -5.10 -12.67 -27.35
N ILE A 11 -4.46 -12.14 -28.36
CA ILE A 11 -3.76 -10.86 -28.27
C ILE A 11 -4.75 -9.70 -28.10
N LEU A 12 -5.91 -9.80 -28.71
CA LEU A 12 -6.90 -8.73 -28.65
C LEU A 12 -7.51 -8.54 -27.27
N ILE A 13 -7.38 -9.49 -26.39
CA ILE A 13 -7.96 -9.41 -25.07
C ILE A 13 -7.14 -8.52 -24.14
N PHE A 14 -5.85 -8.43 -24.34
CA PHE A 14 -4.97 -7.68 -23.47
C PHE A 14 -5.26 -6.19 -23.31
N PRO A 15 -5.65 -5.47 -24.36
CA PRO A 15 -5.86 -4.03 -24.24
C PRO A 15 -6.93 -3.61 -23.25
N PHE A 16 -7.80 -4.50 -22.87
CA PHE A 16 -8.89 -4.16 -21.97
C PHE A 16 -8.48 -3.99 -20.52
N TRP A 17 -7.25 -4.27 -20.22
CA TRP A 17 -6.75 -4.10 -18.86
C TRP A 17 -6.27 -2.69 -18.56
N MET A 18 -6.41 -1.80 -19.51
CA MET A 18 -6.00 -0.41 -19.38
C MET A 18 -7.12 0.37 -18.72
N GLY A 19 -7.08 0.48 -17.43
CA GLY A 19 -8.06 1.23 -16.68
C GLY A 19 -7.40 2.21 -15.75
N CYS A 20 -7.85 2.25 -14.52
CA CYS A 20 -7.22 3.03 -13.50
C CYS A 20 -5.92 2.37 -13.09
N ALA A 21 -4.87 3.17 -12.95
CA ALA A 21 -3.60 2.69 -12.46
C ALA A 21 -3.51 2.93 -10.96
N SER A 22 -2.95 1.97 -10.26
CA SER A 22 -2.64 2.15 -8.85
C SER A 22 -1.25 1.63 -8.57
N VAL A 23 -0.54 2.30 -7.68
CA VAL A 23 0.79 1.92 -7.25
C VAL A 23 0.76 1.75 -5.75
N GLY A 24 1.42 0.69 -5.28
CA GLY A 24 1.45 0.39 -3.89
C GLY A 24 0.37 -0.60 -3.50
N LYS A 25 -0.01 -0.58 -2.25
CA LYS A 25 -0.89 -1.57 -1.68
C LYS A 25 -1.99 -0.89 -0.88
N GLU A 26 -3.23 -1.27 -1.13
CA GLU A 26 -4.35 -0.73 -0.38
C GLU A 26 -4.24 -1.11 1.09
N PHE A 27 -4.53 -0.18 1.97
CA PHE A 27 -4.58 -0.43 3.39
C PHE A 27 -5.74 0.32 4.03
N ASN A 28 -6.19 -0.16 5.19
CA ASN A 28 -7.35 0.40 5.87
C ASN A 28 -6.97 1.64 6.68
N SER A 29 -7.00 2.80 6.05
CA SER A 29 -6.62 4.05 6.70
C SER A 29 -7.51 4.45 7.86
N LYS A 30 -8.69 3.85 7.99
CA LYS A 30 -9.59 4.14 9.11
C LYS A 30 -9.02 3.69 10.45
N LYS A 31 -8.09 2.76 10.43
CA LYS A 31 -7.46 2.27 11.65
C LYS A 31 -6.32 3.14 12.14
N VAL A 32 -5.88 4.11 11.34
CA VAL A 32 -4.78 4.98 11.74
C VAL A 32 -5.05 5.67 13.08
N LYS A 33 -6.27 6.08 13.30
CA LYS A 33 -6.65 6.74 14.56
C LYS A 33 -6.51 5.85 15.79
N ASN A 34 -6.39 4.54 15.59
CA ASN A 34 -6.26 3.60 16.70
C ASN A 34 -4.80 3.39 17.13
N ILE A 35 -3.86 3.95 16.39
CA ILE A 35 -2.44 3.79 16.71
C ILE A 35 -2.10 4.66 17.91
N GLU A 36 -1.50 4.04 18.92
CA GLU A 36 -1.03 4.74 20.11
C GLU A 36 0.47 4.51 20.27
N ASN A 37 1.23 5.58 20.32
CA ASN A 37 2.68 5.49 20.51
C ASN A 37 2.99 4.82 21.84
N ASN A 38 3.95 3.92 21.82
CA ASN A 38 4.42 3.16 22.98
C ASN A 38 3.43 2.13 23.51
N VAL A 39 2.29 1.95 22.85
CA VAL A 39 1.24 1.01 23.26
C VAL A 39 0.94 0.00 22.17
N THR A 40 0.63 0.47 20.98
CA THR A 40 0.26 -0.39 19.86
C THR A 40 1.43 -1.27 19.47
N THR A 41 1.16 -2.58 19.32
CA THR A 41 2.20 -3.54 18.99
C THR A 41 2.33 -3.74 17.48
N GLN A 42 3.47 -4.30 17.09
CA GLN A 42 3.70 -4.64 15.68
C GLN A 42 2.68 -5.66 15.17
N LEU A 43 2.26 -6.60 16.02
CA LEU A 43 1.24 -7.58 15.63
C LEU A 43 -0.11 -6.92 15.40
N GLU A 44 -0.46 -5.93 16.20
CA GLU A 44 -1.70 -5.20 15.99
C GLU A 44 -1.66 -4.41 14.68
N ILE A 45 -0.52 -3.81 14.37
CA ILE A 45 -0.35 -3.10 13.10
C ILE A 45 -0.51 -4.06 11.93
N LEU A 46 0.09 -5.24 12.03
CA LEU A 46 -0.03 -6.27 11.00
C LEU A 46 -1.49 -6.71 10.81
N ASP A 47 -2.20 -6.84 11.91
CA ASP A 47 -3.62 -7.22 11.88
C ASP A 47 -4.48 -6.13 11.25
N TRP A 48 -4.22 -4.86 11.57
CA TRP A 48 -5.02 -3.75 11.07
C TRP A 48 -4.72 -3.37 9.62
N PHE A 49 -3.45 -3.37 9.25
CA PHE A 49 -3.02 -2.85 7.95
C PHE A 49 -2.47 -3.91 7.01
N GLY A 50 -2.19 -5.10 7.52
CA GLY A 50 -1.62 -6.16 6.71
C GLY A 50 -0.11 -6.00 6.53
N VAL A 51 0.42 -6.67 5.53
CA VAL A 51 1.85 -6.64 5.25
C VAL A 51 2.22 -5.28 4.66
N ALA A 52 3.30 -4.69 5.15
CA ALA A 52 3.77 -3.40 4.66
C ALA A 52 4.28 -3.51 3.22
N LEU A 53 4.14 -2.43 2.48
CA LEU A 53 4.68 -2.35 1.13
C LEU A 53 6.20 -2.38 1.16
N LYS A 54 6.79 -1.71 2.11
CA LYS A 54 8.24 -1.68 2.31
C LYS A 54 8.57 -1.83 3.77
N GLU A 55 9.68 -2.49 4.04
CA GLU A 55 10.25 -2.61 5.37
C GLU A 55 11.69 -2.11 5.31
N GLY A 56 12.11 -1.41 6.34
CA GLY A 56 13.46 -0.87 6.40
C GLY A 56 13.79 -0.45 7.81
N THR A 57 14.75 0.45 7.91
CA THR A 57 15.16 1.00 9.21
C THR A 57 15.35 2.51 9.09
N GLU A 58 15.11 3.19 10.19
CA GLU A 58 15.40 4.61 10.31
C GLU A 58 15.94 4.86 11.71
N ASN A 59 17.15 5.40 11.79
CA ASN A 59 17.82 5.65 13.07
C ASN A 59 17.87 4.43 13.98
N GLY A 60 18.01 3.24 13.38
CA GLY A 60 18.09 2.01 14.14
C GLY A 60 16.74 1.39 14.49
N TYR A 61 15.64 2.04 14.16
CA TYR A 61 14.30 1.50 14.42
C TYR A 61 13.74 0.83 13.17
N THR A 62 13.00 -0.24 13.36
CA THR A 62 12.30 -0.91 12.26
C THR A 62 11.24 0.05 11.69
N MET A 63 11.22 0.19 10.38
CA MET A 63 10.29 1.08 9.70
C MET A 63 9.42 0.29 8.73
N TRP A 64 8.12 0.41 8.87
CA TRP A 64 7.17 -0.15 7.92
C TRP A 64 6.47 0.98 7.18
N THR A 65 6.40 0.84 5.86
CA THR A 65 5.77 1.84 5.01
C THR A 65 4.58 1.23 4.28
N TYR A 66 3.44 1.88 4.41
CA TYR A 66 2.23 1.57 3.68
C TYR A 66 1.95 2.73 2.75
N GLN A 67 1.68 2.43 1.49
CA GLN A 67 1.46 3.48 0.50
C GLN A 67 0.50 2.99 -0.55
N ASN A 68 -0.41 3.87 -0.97
CA ASN A 68 -1.34 3.60 -2.05
C ASN A 68 -1.55 4.86 -2.86
N ASP A 69 -1.19 4.80 -4.13
CA ASP A 69 -1.35 5.90 -5.07
C ASP A 69 -2.29 5.46 -6.16
N LYS A 70 -3.30 6.27 -6.46
CA LYS A 70 -4.28 5.99 -7.51
C LYS A 70 -4.31 7.14 -8.49
N TRP A 71 -4.24 6.80 -9.78
CA TRP A 71 -4.37 7.77 -10.85
C TRP A 71 -5.57 7.44 -11.71
N ARG A 72 -6.27 8.48 -12.14
CA ARG A 72 -7.42 8.35 -13.03
C ARG A 72 -7.16 9.14 -14.29
N MET A 73 -7.70 8.65 -15.42
CA MET A 73 -7.47 9.30 -16.72
C MET A 73 -7.97 10.74 -16.77
N LEU A 74 -9.10 11.01 -16.14
CA LEU A 74 -9.70 12.33 -16.14
C LEU A 74 -9.65 12.99 -14.79
N GLY A 75 -8.88 12.45 -13.91
CA GLY A 75 -9.01 12.87 -12.58
C GLY A 75 -7.74 13.23 -11.88
N GLU A 76 -7.93 13.51 -10.64
CA GLU A 76 -6.87 13.82 -9.73
C GLU A 76 -6.19 12.55 -9.27
N ALA A 77 -4.91 12.64 -9.04
CA ALA A 77 -4.20 11.59 -8.37
C ALA A 77 -4.59 11.59 -6.89
N GLU A 78 -4.83 10.43 -6.35
CA GLU A 78 -5.10 10.25 -4.93
C GLU A 78 -3.98 9.45 -4.32
N SER A 79 -3.48 9.89 -3.18
CA SER A 79 -2.41 9.17 -2.52
C SER A 79 -2.59 9.18 -1.02
N LYS A 80 -2.17 8.11 -0.38
CA LYS A 80 -2.09 8.03 1.06
C LYS A 80 -0.86 7.24 1.45
N ALA A 81 -0.23 7.64 2.53
CA ALA A 81 0.98 7.02 3.01
C ALA A 81 0.98 6.97 4.52
N LEU A 82 1.40 5.84 5.06
CA LEU A 82 1.55 5.64 6.50
C LEU A 82 2.93 5.05 6.74
N VAL A 83 3.71 5.74 7.56
CA VAL A 83 5.03 5.26 7.95
C VAL A 83 5.02 5.02 9.45
N ILE A 84 5.45 3.85 9.87
CA ILE A 84 5.45 3.47 11.27
C ILE A 84 6.85 3.03 11.68
N LEU A 85 7.33 3.58 12.79
CA LEU A 85 8.57 3.16 13.40
C LEU A 85 8.27 2.33 14.64
N PHE A 86 8.99 1.22 14.80
CA PHE A 86 8.85 0.34 15.95
C PHE A 86 10.11 0.37 16.79
N ASP A 87 9.92 0.32 18.10
CA ASP A 87 11.03 0.28 19.03
C ASP A 87 11.55 -1.15 19.21
N GLU A 88 12.53 -1.32 20.10
CA GLU A 88 13.15 -2.62 20.37
C GLU A 88 12.18 -3.66 20.91
N LYS A 89 11.06 -3.21 21.47
CA LYS A 89 10.04 -4.09 22.04
C LYS A 89 8.91 -4.37 21.03
N ASN A 90 9.10 -3.97 19.78
CA ASN A 90 8.11 -4.13 18.72
C ASN A 90 6.81 -3.39 18.99
N LYS A 91 6.92 -2.22 19.63
CA LYS A 91 5.80 -1.32 19.83
C LYS A 91 6.00 -0.08 18.97
N VAL A 92 4.90 0.53 18.57
CA VAL A 92 4.96 1.76 17.76
C VAL A 92 5.69 2.84 18.56
N LYS A 93 6.78 3.34 18.03
CA LYS A 93 7.48 4.47 18.61
C LYS A 93 6.93 5.78 18.09
N ALA A 94 6.68 5.84 16.81
CA ALA A 94 6.13 7.02 16.15
C ALA A 94 5.51 6.60 14.83
N TYR A 95 4.59 7.41 14.31
CA TYR A 95 4.04 7.19 12.98
C TYR A 95 3.70 8.51 12.34
N ARG A 96 3.60 8.48 11.02
CA ARG A 96 3.20 9.64 10.23
C ARG A 96 2.21 9.17 9.16
N TYR A 97 1.10 9.86 9.06
CA TYR A 97 0.09 9.56 8.05
C TYR A 97 -0.18 10.79 7.22
N GLU A 98 -0.19 10.62 5.90
CA GLU A 98 -0.49 11.68 4.95
C GLU A 98 -1.49 11.16 3.93
N SER A 99 -2.42 12.01 3.53
CA SER A 99 -3.43 11.63 2.55
C SER A 99 -3.88 12.86 1.77
N THR A 100 -4.13 12.65 0.47
CA THR A 100 -4.72 13.68 -0.39
C THR A 100 -6.22 13.45 -0.60
N TYR A 101 -6.76 12.43 0.00
CA TYR A 101 -8.19 12.10 -0.11
C TYR A 101 -9.03 13.03 0.74
#